data_b8a9e931c615ac6d12d43c759858b317
#
_entry.id   b8a9e931c615ac6d12d43c759858b317
#
_cell.length_a   1.000
_cell.length_b   1.000
_cell.length_c   1.000
_cell.angle_alpha   90.00
_cell.angle_beta   90.00
_cell.angle_gamma   90.00
#
_symmetry.space_group_name_H-M   'P 1'
#
loop_
_entity.id
_entity.type
_entity.pdbx_description
1 polymer ?
#
loop_
_entity_poly.entity_id
_entity_poly.type
_entity_poly.pdbx_seq_one_letter_code
_entity_poly.pdbx_strand_id
1 'polypeptide(L)'
;MALARFRPLAPFLSGDGWAIASASPELFLSRRGRRVRTMPIKGTRPLGEHVEGEKDEAEHTMIVDLERNDLSRVCVPGSVRWPELMAERELAGVTHLVSRVEGRLREGVGLAELLHATFPGGSVTGAPKLAALDEIARLEPVGRGASMGALGVVRGNGDLELALTIRTFAVAAGRIHLWVGGGVVWDSDPDAEVEESWTKARPLLTAVGAPVEELAR
;
A
#
# COMPACT_ATOMS: atom_id res chain seq x y z
N MET A 1 20.12 -5.83 -2.82
CA MET A 1 20.51 -5.42 -1.45
C MET A 1 20.22 -3.95 -1.13
N ALA A 2 20.25 -3.03 -2.10
CA ALA A 2 19.99 -1.59 -1.86
C ALA A 2 18.64 -1.29 -1.16
N LEU A 3 17.56 -1.99 -1.50
CA LEU A 3 16.24 -1.81 -0.90
C LEU A 3 16.05 -2.51 0.46
N ALA A 4 16.96 -3.39 0.89
CA ALA A 4 16.83 -4.11 2.16
C ALA A 4 16.82 -3.18 3.39
N ARG A 5 17.42 -1.99 3.28
CA ARG A 5 17.42 -0.96 4.32
C ARG A 5 16.00 -0.47 4.67
N PHE A 6 15.06 -0.57 3.73
CA PHE A 6 13.66 -0.19 3.93
C PHE A 6 12.83 -1.28 4.63
N ARG A 7 13.43 -2.45 4.95
CA ARG A 7 12.79 -3.60 5.61
C ARG A 7 11.44 -3.98 4.99
N PRO A 8 11.37 -4.20 3.67
CA PRO A 8 10.12 -4.49 2.99
C PRO A 8 9.51 -5.82 3.44
N LEU A 9 8.17 -5.90 3.42
CA LEU A 9 7.44 -7.13 3.76
C LEU A 9 7.60 -8.23 2.70
N ALA A 10 7.70 -7.84 1.41
CA ALA A 10 7.89 -8.75 0.28
C ALA A 10 8.92 -8.13 -0.69
N PRO A 11 10.22 -8.42 -0.52
CA PRO A 11 11.27 -7.61 -1.14
C PRO A 11 11.49 -7.88 -2.63
N PHE A 12 11.26 -9.09 -3.11
CA PHE A 12 11.72 -9.45 -4.45
C PHE A 12 10.97 -10.63 -5.07
N LEU A 13 10.70 -10.50 -6.39
CA LEU A 13 10.23 -11.58 -7.26
C LEU A 13 10.83 -11.37 -8.64
N SER A 14 11.26 -12.44 -9.32
CA SER A 14 11.78 -12.36 -10.68
C SER A 14 11.37 -13.55 -11.52
N GLY A 15 11.37 -13.35 -12.83
CA GLY A 15 11.20 -14.36 -13.86
C GLY A 15 12.15 -14.09 -15.02
N ASP A 16 11.95 -14.78 -16.14
CA ASP A 16 12.76 -14.59 -17.33
C ASP A 16 12.49 -13.20 -17.93
N GLY A 17 13.52 -12.36 -17.97
CA GLY A 17 13.47 -11.00 -18.52
C GLY A 17 12.74 -9.93 -17.69
N TRP A 18 12.29 -10.24 -16.46
CA TRP A 18 11.64 -9.28 -15.58
C TRP A 18 11.95 -9.48 -14.10
N ALA A 19 11.79 -8.42 -13.32
CA ALA A 19 11.88 -8.47 -11.86
C ALA A 19 10.98 -7.42 -11.22
N ILE A 20 10.55 -7.68 -9.99
CA ILE A 20 9.88 -6.74 -9.09
C ILE A 20 10.74 -6.64 -7.84
N ALA A 21 11.13 -5.43 -7.46
CA ALA A 21 11.89 -5.16 -6.25
C ALA A 21 11.15 -4.11 -5.42
N SER A 22 10.62 -4.53 -4.28
CA SER A 22 9.75 -3.71 -3.44
C SER A 22 10.49 -3.17 -2.22
N ALA A 23 10.20 -1.91 -1.86
CA ALA A 23 10.55 -1.31 -0.58
C ALA A 23 9.28 -1.02 0.26
N SER A 24 8.17 -1.69 -0.05
CA SER A 24 6.90 -1.44 0.61
C SER A 24 6.89 -1.86 2.08
N PRO A 25 6.50 -0.96 3.00
CA PRO A 25 6.27 -1.29 4.40
C PRO A 25 4.82 -1.72 4.69
N GLU A 26 3.91 -1.62 3.71
CA GLU A 26 2.46 -1.73 3.93
C GLU A 26 1.95 -3.15 3.73
N LEU A 27 1.28 -3.68 4.73
CA LEU A 27 0.59 -4.98 4.66
C LEU A 27 -0.77 -4.79 3.99
N PHE A 28 -0.89 -5.29 2.76
CA PHE A 28 -2.18 -5.34 2.07
C PHE A 28 -3.12 -6.36 2.72
N LEU A 29 -2.67 -7.59 2.89
CA LEU A 29 -3.51 -8.65 3.40
C LEU A 29 -2.69 -9.77 4.03
N SER A 30 -3.08 -10.21 5.22
CA SER A 30 -2.58 -11.44 5.85
C SER A 30 -3.73 -12.31 6.27
N ARG A 31 -3.60 -13.62 6.01
CA ARG A 31 -4.53 -14.66 6.47
C ARG A 31 -3.77 -15.74 7.22
N ARG A 32 -4.30 -16.13 8.38
CA ARG A 32 -3.87 -17.28 9.17
C ARG A 32 -5.11 -18.07 9.57
N GLY A 33 -5.33 -19.21 8.92
CA GLY A 33 -6.58 -19.94 9.03
C GLY A 33 -7.77 -19.07 8.63
N ARG A 34 -8.67 -18.78 9.58
CA ARG A 34 -9.83 -17.91 9.35
C ARG A 34 -9.62 -16.45 9.82
N ARG A 35 -8.51 -16.14 10.47
CA ARG A 35 -8.18 -14.74 10.82
C ARG A 35 -7.59 -14.04 9.62
N VAL A 36 -8.14 -12.90 9.27
CA VAL A 36 -7.65 -12.02 8.20
C VAL A 36 -7.38 -10.63 8.77
N ARG A 37 -6.36 -9.94 8.25
CA ARG A 37 -6.03 -8.56 8.65
C ARG A 37 -5.40 -7.78 7.51
N THR A 38 -5.57 -6.48 7.56
CA THR A 38 -4.86 -5.48 6.76
C THR A 38 -4.29 -4.41 7.69
N MET A 39 -3.25 -3.71 7.23
CA MET A 39 -2.59 -2.68 8.05
C MET A 39 -2.24 -1.46 7.17
N PRO A 40 -3.21 -0.57 6.93
CA PRO A 40 -2.97 0.65 6.18
C PRO A 40 -2.04 1.59 6.93
N ILE A 41 -1.21 2.28 6.15
CA ILE A 41 -0.24 3.26 6.63
C ILE A 41 -0.53 4.60 5.98
N LYS A 42 -0.63 5.66 6.78
CA LYS A 42 -0.78 7.05 6.33
C LYS A 42 0.13 7.98 7.14
N GLY A 43 0.25 9.20 6.66
CA GLY A 43 1.16 10.17 7.24
C GLY A 43 2.63 9.70 7.18
N THR A 44 3.53 10.61 7.00
CA THR A 44 4.98 10.33 7.01
C THR A 44 5.70 11.54 7.56
N ARG A 45 6.47 11.34 8.61
CA ARG A 45 7.31 12.39 9.22
C ARG A 45 8.72 11.85 9.43
N PRO A 46 9.72 12.71 9.55
CA PRO A 46 11.05 12.34 10.00
C PRO A 46 11.00 11.53 11.30
N LEU A 47 11.99 10.67 11.49
CA LEU A 47 12.09 9.83 12.69
C LEU A 47 12.09 10.69 13.96
N GLY A 48 11.22 10.34 14.90
CA GLY A 48 11.06 11.05 16.17
C GLY A 48 10.12 12.26 16.13
N GLU A 49 9.58 12.62 14.97
CA GLU A 49 8.53 13.61 14.85
C GLU A 49 7.15 12.94 14.90
N HIS A 50 6.19 13.64 15.55
CA HIS A 50 4.80 13.19 15.60
C HIS A 50 4.08 13.42 14.27
N VAL A 51 3.20 12.51 13.92
CA VAL A 51 2.31 12.68 12.77
C VAL A 51 1.05 13.40 13.26
N GLU A 52 1.04 14.71 13.09
CA GLU A 52 -0.09 15.57 13.45
C GLU A 52 -0.70 16.17 12.18
N GLY A 53 -2.00 16.30 12.15
CA GLY A 53 -2.73 17.00 11.08
C GLY A 53 -4.10 16.37 10.79
N GLU A 54 -5.13 17.22 10.82
CA GLU A 54 -6.53 16.83 10.55
C GLU A 54 -6.68 16.15 9.19
N LYS A 55 -5.89 16.54 8.18
CA LYS A 55 -5.88 15.93 6.85
C LYS A 55 -5.41 14.47 6.90
N ASP A 56 -4.26 14.21 7.55
CA ASP A 56 -3.69 12.86 7.66
C ASP A 56 -4.65 11.92 8.43
N GLU A 57 -5.26 12.43 9.51
CA GLU A 57 -6.24 11.68 10.31
C GLU A 57 -7.54 11.40 9.54
N ALA A 58 -8.06 12.38 8.80
CA ALA A 58 -9.27 12.23 8.00
C ALA A 58 -9.06 11.22 6.86
N GLU A 59 -7.94 11.32 6.13
CA GLU A 59 -7.57 10.36 5.10
C GLU A 59 -7.42 8.95 5.69
N HIS A 60 -6.73 8.84 6.83
CA HIS A 60 -6.50 7.55 7.49
C HIS A 60 -7.82 6.90 7.94
N THR A 61 -8.72 7.70 8.55
CA THR A 61 -10.06 7.24 8.96
C THR A 61 -10.85 6.71 7.77
N MET A 62 -10.84 7.45 6.65
CA MET A 62 -11.52 7.05 5.42
C MET A 62 -11.00 5.70 4.89
N ILE A 63 -9.69 5.50 4.88
CA ILE A 63 -9.09 4.24 4.41
C ILE A 63 -9.39 3.08 5.36
N VAL A 64 -9.32 3.30 6.67
CA VAL A 64 -9.68 2.28 7.67
C VAL A 64 -11.14 1.84 7.50
N ASP A 65 -12.07 2.79 7.27
CA ASP A 65 -13.48 2.46 7.04
C ASP A 65 -13.69 1.70 5.74
N LEU A 66 -12.98 2.09 4.67
CA LEU A 66 -13.01 1.39 3.39
C LEU A 66 -12.54 -0.06 3.53
N GLU A 67 -11.41 -0.30 4.19
CA GLU A 67 -10.86 -1.64 4.39
C GLU A 67 -11.71 -2.48 5.36
N ARG A 68 -12.31 -1.85 6.37
CA ARG A 68 -13.32 -2.46 7.23
C ARG A 68 -14.53 -2.92 6.41
N ASN A 69 -15.03 -2.10 5.52
CA ASN A 69 -16.12 -2.44 4.62
C ASN A 69 -15.75 -3.62 3.71
N ASP A 70 -14.57 -3.62 3.12
CA ASP A 70 -14.09 -4.72 2.26
C ASP A 70 -14.05 -6.06 3.02
N LEU A 71 -13.44 -6.08 4.21
CA LEU A 71 -13.39 -7.27 5.05
C LEU A 71 -14.79 -7.72 5.52
N SER A 72 -15.71 -6.79 5.75
CA SER A 72 -17.07 -7.12 6.18
C SER A 72 -17.84 -7.96 5.17
N ARG A 73 -17.50 -7.86 3.88
CA ARG A 73 -18.11 -8.63 2.78
C ARG A 73 -17.81 -10.13 2.87
N VAL A 74 -16.72 -10.53 3.52
CA VAL A 74 -16.26 -11.93 3.60
C VAL A 74 -16.10 -12.45 5.03
N CYS A 75 -16.18 -11.59 6.01
CA CYS A 75 -16.05 -11.97 7.43
C CYS A 75 -17.40 -12.30 8.07
N VAL A 76 -17.35 -12.98 9.19
CA VAL A 76 -18.51 -13.22 10.06
C VAL A 76 -19.05 -11.86 10.55
N PRO A 77 -20.36 -11.59 10.46
CA PRO A 77 -20.95 -10.35 10.97
C PRO A 77 -20.49 -10.05 12.41
N GLY A 78 -20.12 -8.80 12.69
CA GLY A 78 -19.64 -8.35 14.00
C GLY A 78 -18.22 -8.80 14.36
N SER A 79 -17.51 -9.54 13.49
CA SER A 79 -16.13 -9.97 13.77
C SER A 79 -15.06 -8.99 13.27
N VAL A 80 -15.43 -8.05 12.40
CA VAL A 80 -14.50 -7.05 11.89
C VAL A 80 -14.33 -5.95 12.92
N ARG A 81 -13.08 -5.67 13.27
CA ARG A 81 -12.68 -4.70 14.28
C ARG A 81 -11.36 -4.04 13.92
N TRP A 82 -11.07 -2.93 14.54
CA TRP A 82 -9.82 -2.18 14.39
C TRP A 82 -9.15 -2.02 15.77
N PRO A 83 -8.47 -3.07 16.25
CA PRO A 83 -7.88 -3.08 17.60
C PRO A 83 -6.75 -2.06 17.78
N GLU A 84 -6.28 -1.48 16.68
CA GLU A 84 -5.25 -0.46 16.66
C GLU A 84 -5.65 0.58 15.60
N LEU A 85 -5.82 1.83 16.02
CA LEU A 85 -6.20 2.95 15.18
C LEU A 85 -5.19 4.07 15.33
N MET A 86 -4.58 4.50 14.20
CA MET A 86 -3.65 5.62 14.12
C MET A 86 -2.49 5.55 15.14
N ALA A 87 -1.96 4.34 15.39
CA ALA A 87 -0.79 4.20 16.24
C ALA A 87 0.46 4.69 15.49
N GLU A 88 1.22 5.57 16.11
CA GLU A 88 2.52 5.97 15.56
C GLU A 88 3.49 4.80 15.62
N ARG A 89 4.15 4.56 14.50
CA ARG A 89 5.17 3.52 14.37
C ARG A 89 6.35 3.99 13.55
N GLU A 90 7.52 3.68 14.05
CA GLU A 90 8.77 3.88 13.30
C GLU A 90 8.99 2.71 12.33
N LEU A 91 8.89 2.98 11.04
CA LEU A 91 9.09 2.00 9.97
C LEU A 91 10.07 2.57 8.95
N ALA A 92 11.12 1.80 8.65
CA ALA A 92 12.09 2.15 7.62
C ALA A 92 12.76 3.54 7.80
N GLY A 93 12.91 4.00 9.06
CA GLY A 93 13.58 5.27 9.39
C GLY A 93 12.70 6.51 9.31
N VAL A 94 11.38 6.33 9.30
CA VAL A 94 10.38 7.40 9.36
C VAL A 94 9.26 7.01 10.33
N THR A 95 8.54 8.00 10.83
CA THR A 95 7.34 7.80 11.66
C THR A 95 6.10 7.80 10.78
N HIS A 96 5.21 6.82 10.99
CA HIS A 96 3.94 6.66 10.28
C HIS A 96 2.79 6.48 11.26
N LEU A 97 1.58 6.87 10.82
CA LEU A 97 0.33 6.39 11.41
C LEU A 97 -0.02 5.03 10.83
N VAL A 98 -0.20 4.05 11.69
CA VAL A 98 -0.55 2.68 11.32
C VAL A 98 -1.85 2.29 12.00
N SER A 99 -2.77 1.73 11.24
CA SER A 99 -3.95 1.07 11.80
C SER A 99 -3.94 -0.42 11.50
N ARG A 100 -4.72 -1.18 12.25
CA ARG A 100 -4.94 -2.59 11.99
C ARG A 100 -6.43 -2.86 11.94
N VAL A 101 -6.91 -3.35 10.80
CA VAL A 101 -8.26 -3.86 10.64
C VAL A 101 -8.18 -5.38 10.53
N GLU A 102 -8.94 -6.09 11.32
CA GLU A 102 -8.95 -7.56 11.32
C GLU A 102 -10.36 -8.13 11.43
N GLY A 103 -10.53 -9.37 10.94
CA GLY A 103 -11.80 -10.07 11.03
C GLY A 103 -11.63 -11.58 10.99
N ARG A 104 -12.74 -12.28 11.17
CA ARG A 104 -12.81 -13.73 11.04
C ARG A 104 -13.61 -14.10 9.80
N LEU A 105 -12.98 -14.71 8.80
CA LEU A 105 -13.64 -15.16 7.58
C LEU A 105 -14.81 -16.09 7.87
N ARG A 106 -15.87 -15.94 7.07
CA ARG A 106 -16.94 -16.95 7.06
C ARG A 106 -16.36 -18.31 6.68
N GLU A 107 -17.03 -19.36 7.05
CA GLU A 107 -16.69 -20.72 6.61
C GLU A 107 -16.82 -20.83 5.08
N GLY A 108 -15.92 -21.57 4.46
CA GLY A 108 -15.90 -21.75 3.01
C GLY A 108 -15.29 -20.62 2.19
N VAL A 109 -14.97 -19.44 2.78
CA VAL A 109 -14.34 -18.32 2.05
C VAL A 109 -12.96 -18.75 1.55
N GLY A 110 -12.84 -18.85 0.22
CA GLY A 110 -11.60 -19.18 -0.49
C GLY A 110 -10.73 -17.95 -0.77
N LEU A 111 -9.57 -18.21 -1.41
CA LEU A 111 -8.63 -17.17 -1.81
C LEU A 111 -9.26 -16.20 -2.82
N ALA A 112 -9.94 -16.74 -3.84
CA ALA A 112 -10.54 -15.92 -4.89
C ALA A 112 -11.61 -14.96 -4.33
N GLU A 113 -12.49 -15.45 -3.47
CA GLU A 113 -13.53 -14.63 -2.83
C GLU A 113 -12.92 -13.54 -1.92
N LEU A 114 -11.88 -13.90 -1.14
CA LEU A 114 -11.17 -12.97 -0.30
C LEU A 114 -10.51 -11.86 -1.12
N LEU A 115 -9.79 -12.20 -2.18
CA LEU A 115 -9.15 -11.20 -3.06
C LEU A 115 -10.19 -10.36 -3.80
N HIS A 116 -11.28 -10.96 -4.29
CA HIS A 116 -12.35 -10.21 -4.96
C HIS A 116 -13.01 -9.18 -4.03
N ALA A 117 -13.09 -9.46 -2.74
CA ALA A 117 -13.63 -8.53 -1.75
C ALA A 117 -12.68 -7.39 -1.39
N THR A 118 -11.35 -7.61 -1.43
CA THR A 118 -10.36 -6.69 -0.87
C THR A 118 -9.48 -6.01 -1.91
N PHE A 119 -9.29 -6.61 -3.09
CA PHE A 119 -8.44 -6.07 -4.15
C PHE A 119 -9.24 -5.23 -5.16
N PRO A 120 -8.66 -4.13 -5.67
CA PRO A 120 -7.42 -3.51 -5.22
C PRO A 120 -7.53 -2.89 -3.83
N GLY A 121 -6.38 -2.71 -3.16
CA GLY A 121 -6.33 -2.18 -1.79
C GLY A 121 -6.97 -0.81 -1.65
N GLY A 122 -7.65 -0.57 -0.53
CA GLY A 122 -8.29 0.71 -0.23
C GLY A 122 -7.30 1.87 -0.23
N SER A 123 -6.13 1.65 0.34
CA SER A 123 -5.06 2.64 0.48
C SER A 123 -4.50 3.19 -0.86
N VAL A 124 -4.70 2.49 -1.97
CA VAL A 124 -4.22 2.87 -3.32
C VAL A 124 -5.36 3.11 -4.33
N THR A 125 -6.57 3.22 -3.85
CA THR A 125 -7.75 3.54 -4.65
C THR A 125 -8.44 4.78 -4.10
N GLY A 126 -9.54 4.65 -3.41
CA GLY A 126 -10.30 5.74 -2.82
C GLY A 126 -11.70 5.28 -2.41
N ALA A 127 -12.43 6.16 -1.78
CA ALA A 127 -13.81 5.93 -1.35
C ALA A 127 -14.78 6.90 -2.04
N PRO A 128 -15.88 6.41 -2.67
CA PRO A 128 -16.25 5.00 -2.88
C PRO A 128 -15.34 4.28 -3.90
N LYS A 129 -14.96 3.04 -3.63
CA LYS A 129 -13.91 2.33 -4.40
C LYS A 129 -14.20 2.25 -5.91
N LEU A 130 -15.42 1.91 -6.31
CA LEU A 130 -15.77 1.77 -7.73
C LEU A 130 -15.66 3.11 -8.46
N ALA A 131 -16.18 4.19 -7.87
CA ALA A 131 -16.06 5.54 -8.45
C ALA A 131 -14.59 5.97 -8.56
N ALA A 132 -13.78 5.69 -7.53
CA ALA A 132 -12.35 5.99 -7.57
C ALA A 132 -11.62 5.19 -8.68
N LEU A 133 -11.98 3.94 -8.92
CA LEU A 133 -11.42 3.13 -10.00
C LEU A 133 -11.78 3.67 -11.38
N ASP A 134 -13.01 4.15 -11.58
CA ASP A 134 -13.43 4.78 -12.83
C ASP A 134 -12.62 6.06 -13.09
N GLU A 135 -12.42 6.90 -12.07
CA GLU A 135 -11.59 8.12 -12.19
C GLU A 135 -10.11 7.81 -12.41
N ILE A 136 -9.54 6.82 -11.75
CA ILE A 136 -8.18 6.34 -11.98
C ILE A 136 -8.01 5.90 -13.43
N ALA A 137 -8.93 5.12 -13.96
CA ALA A 137 -8.89 4.64 -15.34
C ALA A 137 -9.00 5.79 -16.36
N ARG A 138 -9.68 6.89 -16.00
CA ARG A 138 -9.86 8.07 -16.85
C ARG A 138 -8.66 9.01 -16.80
N LEU A 139 -8.02 9.17 -15.64
CA LEU A 139 -7.00 10.18 -15.39
C LEU A 139 -5.57 9.68 -15.58
N GLU A 140 -5.30 8.43 -15.25
CA GLU A 140 -3.94 7.89 -15.36
C GLU A 140 -3.62 7.56 -16.83
N PRO A 141 -2.57 8.16 -17.41
CA PRO A 141 -2.25 7.99 -18.84
C PRO A 141 -1.63 6.63 -19.16
N VAL A 142 -1.18 5.90 -18.14
CA VAL A 142 -0.53 4.59 -18.26
C VAL A 142 -1.06 3.61 -17.22
N GLY A 143 -1.10 2.34 -17.56
CA GLY A 143 -1.50 1.30 -16.62
C GLY A 143 -0.53 1.17 -15.44
N ARG A 144 -1.06 0.83 -14.29
CA ARG A 144 -0.30 0.69 -13.01
C ARG A 144 0.71 -0.47 -13.02
N GLY A 145 0.53 -1.46 -13.90
CA GLY A 145 1.45 -2.59 -14.02
C GLY A 145 1.64 -3.33 -12.69
N ALA A 146 2.89 -3.44 -12.24
CA ALA A 146 3.24 -4.05 -10.96
C ALA A 146 3.02 -3.11 -9.76
N SER A 147 2.77 -1.82 -9.99
CA SER A 147 2.54 -0.84 -8.94
C SER A 147 1.11 -0.93 -8.40
N MET A 148 0.94 -0.65 -7.11
CA MET A 148 -0.35 -0.64 -6.42
C MET A 148 -1.13 -1.96 -6.50
N GLY A 149 -0.41 -3.05 -6.78
CA GLY A 149 -0.88 -4.44 -6.70
C GLY A 149 -0.51 -5.07 -5.36
N ALA A 150 -0.31 -6.39 -5.35
CA ALA A 150 0.09 -7.13 -4.16
C ALA A 150 1.20 -8.13 -4.47
N LEU A 151 2.20 -8.22 -3.59
CA LEU A 151 3.33 -9.13 -3.69
C LEU A 151 3.53 -9.87 -2.38
N GLY A 152 3.74 -11.18 -2.43
CA GLY A 152 3.99 -11.95 -1.23
C GLY A 152 3.88 -13.45 -1.43
N VAL A 153 3.42 -14.16 -0.42
CA VAL A 153 3.37 -15.62 -0.38
C VAL A 153 1.96 -16.10 -0.07
N VAL A 154 1.50 -17.07 -0.85
CA VAL A 154 0.32 -17.89 -0.57
C VAL A 154 0.78 -19.32 -0.31
N ARG A 155 0.39 -19.88 0.83
CA ARG A 155 0.79 -21.22 1.26
C ARG A 155 -0.28 -22.26 0.88
N GLY A 156 0.13 -23.53 0.76
CA GLY A 156 -0.77 -24.62 0.40
C GLY A 156 -1.94 -24.85 1.38
N ASN A 157 -1.82 -24.40 2.64
CA ASN A 157 -2.91 -24.43 3.63
C ASN A 157 -3.89 -23.24 3.52
N GLY A 158 -3.68 -22.35 2.53
CA GLY A 158 -4.49 -21.15 2.32
C GLY A 158 -4.08 -19.93 3.16
N ASP A 159 -3.05 -20.03 4.00
CA ASP A 159 -2.46 -18.89 4.66
C ASP A 159 -1.75 -18.00 3.63
N LEU A 160 -1.77 -16.69 3.85
CA LEU A 160 -1.10 -15.75 2.97
C LEU A 160 -0.54 -14.55 3.73
N GLU A 161 0.43 -13.90 3.09
CA GLU A 161 0.96 -12.62 3.51
C GLU A 161 1.37 -11.83 2.28
N LEU A 162 0.63 -10.77 1.99
CA LEU A 162 0.76 -9.94 0.80
C LEU A 162 1.02 -8.50 1.20
N ALA A 163 2.14 -7.96 0.73
CA ALA A 163 2.43 -6.53 0.80
C ALA A 163 1.75 -5.79 -0.35
N LEU A 164 1.32 -4.57 -0.12
CA LEU A 164 0.92 -3.66 -1.17
C LEU A 164 2.15 -3.24 -1.97
N THR A 165 2.10 -3.25 -3.31
CA THR A 165 3.26 -2.88 -4.13
C THR A 165 3.34 -1.37 -4.37
N ILE A 166 3.53 -0.61 -3.28
CA ILE A 166 3.95 0.79 -3.31
C ILE A 166 5.47 0.87 -3.12
N ARG A 167 6.10 1.98 -3.51
CA ARG A 167 7.56 2.14 -3.41
C ARG A 167 8.30 0.95 -4.05
N THR A 168 7.84 0.52 -5.22
CA THR A 168 8.22 -0.73 -5.86
C THR A 168 8.75 -0.46 -7.25
N PHE A 169 9.88 -1.07 -7.56
CA PHE A 169 10.47 -1.05 -8.89
C PHE A 169 10.00 -2.26 -9.69
N ALA A 170 9.65 -2.03 -10.94
CA ALA A 170 9.51 -3.08 -11.95
C ALA A 170 10.62 -2.96 -12.98
N VAL A 171 11.27 -4.07 -13.27
CA VAL A 171 12.33 -4.17 -14.27
C VAL A 171 11.82 -5.06 -15.38
N ALA A 172 11.76 -4.54 -16.61
CA ALA A 172 11.36 -5.30 -17.79
C ALA A 172 11.90 -4.63 -19.06
N ALA A 173 12.19 -5.42 -20.08
CA ALA A 173 12.64 -4.93 -21.39
C ALA A 173 13.83 -3.93 -21.30
N GLY A 174 14.78 -4.18 -20.39
CA GLY A 174 15.95 -3.33 -20.18
C GLY A 174 15.67 -1.97 -19.52
N ARG A 175 14.47 -1.77 -18.97
CA ARG A 175 14.06 -0.54 -18.28
C ARG A 175 13.71 -0.81 -16.83
N ILE A 176 13.91 0.23 -16.01
CA ILE A 176 13.46 0.25 -14.61
C ILE A 176 12.32 1.26 -14.52
N HIS A 177 11.19 0.81 -13.97
CA HIS A 177 10.00 1.62 -13.75
C HIS A 177 9.79 1.78 -12.25
N LEU A 178 9.50 2.99 -11.81
CA LEU A 178 9.09 3.31 -10.46
C LEU A 178 7.83 4.19 -10.52
N TRP A 179 6.79 3.77 -9.82
CA TRP A 179 5.60 4.58 -9.59
C TRP A 179 5.62 5.08 -8.17
N VAL A 180 5.42 6.37 -8.00
CA VAL A 180 5.31 7.04 -6.72
C VAL A 180 4.15 8.02 -6.80
N GLY A 181 3.45 8.21 -5.70
CA GLY A 181 2.32 9.13 -5.64
C GLY A 181 1.87 9.37 -4.20
N GLY A 182 0.87 10.20 -4.04
CA GLY A 182 0.20 10.55 -2.80
C GLY A 182 -1.27 10.15 -2.79
N GLY A 183 -1.95 10.42 -1.68
CA GLY A 183 -3.41 10.39 -1.58
C GLY A 183 -3.95 11.80 -1.82
N VAL A 184 -4.78 11.96 -2.84
CA VAL A 184 -5.40 13.25 -3.16
C VAL A 184 -6.78 13.30 -2.50
N VAL A 185 -7.03 14.36 -1.76
CA VAL A 185 -8.33 14.69 -1.14
C VAL A 185 -8.78 16.08 -1.58
N TRP A 186 -10.02 16.47 -1.23
CA TRP A 186 -10.58 17.75 -1.66
C TRP A 186 -9.71 18.97 -1.31
N ASP A 187 -9.08 18.96 -0.15
CA ASP A 187 -8.24 20.05 0.35
C ASP A 187 -6.76 19.92 -0.04
N SER A 188 -6.42 18.99 -0.94
CA SER A 188 -5.04 18.82 -1.41
C SER A 188 -4.59 20.00 -2.27
N ASP A 189 -3.41 20.52 -1.97
CA ASP A 189 -2.69 21.48 -2.83
C ASP A 189 -1.89 20.70 -3.88
N PRO A 190 -2.07 20.96 -5.19
CA PRO A 190 -1.41 20.20 -6.26
C PRO A 190 0.12 20.22 -6.19
N ASP A 191 0.71 21.37 -5.90
CA ASP A 191 2.17 21.52 -5.84
C ASP A 191 2.74 20.77 -4.63
N ALA A 192 2.04 20.80 -3.50
CA ALA A 192 2.41 20.05 -2.30
C ALA A 192 2.33 18.54 -2.53
N GLU A 193 1.32 18.03 -3.26
CA GLU A 193 1.20 16.60 -3.59
C GLU A 193 2.32 16.13 -4.52
N VAL A 194 2.72 16.96 -5.49
CA VAL A 194 3.87 16.68 -6.36
C VAL A 194 5.16 16.61 -5.55
N GLU A 195 5.41 17.57 -4.65
CA GLU A 195 6.63 17.58 -3.81
C GLU A 195 6.63 16.40 -2.82
N GLU A 196 5.47 16.01 -2.28
CA GLU A 196 5.33 14.81 -1.46
C GLU A 196 5.71 13.55 -2.25
N SER A 197 5.28 13.47 -3.51
CA SER A 197 5.66 12.37 -4.41
C SER A 197 7.17 12.31 -4.62
N TRP A 198 7.83 13.47 -4.85
CA TRP A 198 9.29 13.55 -4.95
C TRP A 198 10.00 13.18 -3.65
N THR A 199 9.48 13.60 -2.51
CA THR A 199 10.01 13.25 -1.19
C THR A 199 10.03 11.72 -0.97
N LYS A 200 9.01 11.04 -1.47
CA LYS A 200 8.94 9.56 -1.45
C LYS A 200 9.85 8.91 -2.49
N ALA A 201 10.05 9.53 -3.66
CA ALA A 201 10.84 8.97 -4.75
C ALA A 201 12.36 9.09 -4.52
N ARG A 202 12.84 10.25 -4.07
CA ARG A 202 14.27 10.57 -3.92
C ARG A 202 15.08 9.49 -3.19
N PRO A 203 14.69 8.99 -2.00
CA PRO A 203 15.47 7.98 -1.31
C PRO A 203 15.51 6.64 -2.04
N LEU A 204 14.48 6.31 -2.82
CA LEU A 204 14.42 5.09 -3.63
C LEU A 204 15.32 5.21 -4.84
N LEU A 205 15.26 6.32 -5.57
CA LEU A 205 16.10 6.61 -6.73
C LEU A 205 17.59 6.65 -6.34
N THR A 206 17.92 7.32 -5.25
CA THR A 206 19.27 7.35 -4.68
C THR A 206 19.77 5.92 -4.34
N ALA A 207 18.90 5.07 -3.80
CA ALA A 207 19.24 3.71 -3.44
C ALA A 207 19.68 2.84 -4.63
N VAL A 208 19.17 3.15 -5.82
CA VAL A 208 19.53 2.44 -7.07
C VAL A 208 20.56 3.20 -7.92
N GLY A 209 21.07 4.32 -7.43
CA GLY A 209 22.08 5.13 -8.14
C GLY A 209 21.53 5.92 -9.33
N ALA A 210 20.22 6.21 -9.33
CA ALA A 210 19.62 7.00 -10.39
C ALA A 210 19.99 8.50 -10.26
N PRO A 211 20.14 9.24 -11.38
CA PRO A 211 20.45 10.67 -11.38
C PRO A 211 19.22 11.51 -11.01
N VAL A 212 18.95 11.65 -9.72
CA VAL A 212 17.74 12.29 -9.17
C VAL A 212 17.55 13.72 -9.67
N GLU A 213 18.63 14.51 -9.78
CA GLU A 213 18.58 15.91 -10.23
C GLU A 213 18.17 16.06 -11.70
N GLU A 214 18.45 15.07 -12.54
CA GLU A 214 18.06 15.05 -13.96
C GLU A 214 16.61 14.64 -14.15
N LEU A 215 16.08 13.80 -13.25
CA LEU A 215 14.72 13.28 -13.32
C LEU A 215 13.68 14.26 -12.73
N ALA A 216 14.11 15.22 -11.93
CA ALA A 216 13.25 16.22 -11.27
C ALA A 216 13.02 17.48 -12.13
N ARG A 217 13.56 17.54 -13.37
CA ARG A 217 13.40 18.62 -14.34
C ARG A 217 12.30 18.30 -15.33
#